data_c629a2cf2343982b4755a9ffe6e6dcf8
#
_entry.id   c629a2cf2343982b4755a9ffe6e6dcf8
#
_cell.length_a   1.000
_cell.length_b   1.000
_cell.length_c   1.000
_cell.angle_alpha   90.00
_cell.angle_beta   90.00
_cell.angle_gamma   90.00
#
_symmetry.space_group_name_H-M   'P 1'
#
loop_
_entity.id
_entity.type
_entity.pdbx_description
1 polymer ?
#
loop_
_entity_poly.entity_id
_entity_poly.type
_entity_poly.pdbx_seq_one_letter_code
_entity_poly.pdbx_strand_id
1 'polypeptide(L)'
;FDCLLFGHWGMAATLPWYRPADAANAAQRCLVEFSPAVQGDDLSCLIELAISGAGIVLAPDFAVRDAVHAGTLQRRLPQWQLQLPEGNTLYALTLPARLAGNAARELVRFVQTQLTPVPDED
;
A
#
# COMPACT_ATOMS: atom_id res chain seq x y z
N PHE A 1 -5.16 13.97 -12.23
CA PHE A 1 -4.01 13.04 -12.20
C PHE A 1 -4.49 11.67 -12.61
N ASP A 2 -3.72 11.02 -13.48
CA ASP A 2 -4.00 9.65 -13.88
C ASP A 2 -3.74 8.69 -12.72
N CYS A 3 -4.59 7.67 -12.56
CA CYS A 3 -4.46 6.69 -11.51
C CYS A 3 -3.95 5.37 -12.07
N LEU A 4 -2.94 4.81 -11.41
CA LEU A 4 -2.29 3.55 -11.78
C LEU A 4 -2.68 2.52 -10.73
N LEU A 5 -3.41 1.47 -11.12
CA LEU A 5 -3.95 0.49 -10.19
C LEU A 5 -3.42 -0.91 -10.43
N PHE A 6 -2.99 -1.53 -9.35
CA PHE A 6 -2.67 -2.95 -9.33
C PHE A 6 -3.94 -3.80 -9.32
N GLY A 7 -4.01 -4.79 -10.21
CA GLY A 7 -5.13 -5.71 -10.35
C GLY A 7 -6.10 -5.34 -11.46
N HIS A 8 -7.28 -5.96 -11.43
CA HIS A 8 -8.32 -5.80 -12.43
C HIS A 8 -9.56 -5.17 -11.80
N TRP A 9 -9.77 -3.88 -12.02
CA TRP A 9 -10.85 -3.09 -11.41
C TRP A 9 -12.01 -2.79 -12.37
N GLY A 10 -11.92 -3.25 -13.63
CA GLY A 10 -12.89 -2.88 -14.66
C GLY A 10 -12.71 -1.41 -15.11
N MET A 11 -13.83 -0.79 -15.53
CA MET A 11 -13.81 0.60 -16.05
C MET A 11 -13.73 1.67 -14.97
N ALA A 12 -14.17 1.35 -13.76
CA ALA A 12 -14.15 2.25 -12.62
C ALA A 12 -13.83 1.49 -11.34
N ALA A 13 -13.14 2.14 -10.43
CA ALA A 13 -12.84 1.63 -9.10
C ALA A 13 -13.43 2.57 -8.06
N THR A 14 -14.09 2.00 -7.05
CA THR A 14 -14.57 2.74 -5.89
C THR A 14 -13.79 2.30 -4.67
N LEU A 15 -13.05 3.21 -4.08
CA LEU A 15 -12.18 2.93 -2.95
C LEU A 15 -12.61 3.71 -1.71
N PRO A 16 -12.71 3.02 -0.55
CA PRO A 16 -13.03 3.65 0.72
C PRO A 16 -11.77 4.27 1.34
N TRP A 17 -11.87 5.55 1.69
CA TRP A 17 -10.83 6.31 2.35
C TRP A 17 -11.27 6.74 3.74
N TYR A 18 -10.35 6.72 4.65
CA TYR A 18 -10.54 7.14 6.03
C TYR A 18 -9.47 8.15 6.45
N ARG A 19 -9.91 9.21 7.11
CA ARG A 19 -9.04 10.14 7.81
C ARG A 19 -9.38 10.07 9.31
N PRO A 20 -8.42 9.70 10.17
CA PRO A 20 -8.64 9.76 11.62
C PRO A 20 -8.90 11.20 12.08
N ALA A 21 -9.55 11.35 13.23
CA ALA A 21 -9.71 12.64 13.85
C ALA A 21 -8.33 13.17 14.31
N ASP A 22 -8.12 14.46 14.15
CA ASP A 22 -6.99 15.20 14.69
C ASP A 22 -7.47 16.38 15.56
N ALA A 23 -6.55 17.19 16.07
CA ALA A 23 -6.86 18.31 16.94
C ALA A 23 -7.78 19.38 16.29
N ALA A 24 -7.81 19.45 14.97
CA ALA A 24 -8.57 20.46 14.20
C ALA A 24 -9.79 19.88 13.47
N ASN A 25 -9.82 18.56 13.23
CA ASN A 25 -10.79 17.93 12.35
C ASN A 25 -11.39 16.66 12.95
N ALA A 26 -12.69 16.46 12.78
CA ALA A 26 -13.34 15.18 13.08
C ALA A 26 -12.92 14.09 12.09
N ALA A 27 -13.02 12.82 12.52
CA ALA A 27 -12.83 11.68 11.66
C ALA A 27 -13.75 11.73 10.44
N GLN A 28 -13.22 11.39 9.28
CA GLN A 28 -13.98 11.42 8.03
C GLN A 28 -13.81 10.09 7.27
N ARG A 29 -14.87 9.71 6.57
CA ARG A 29 -14.87 8.60 5.63
C ARG A 29 -15.44 9.09 4.31
N CYS A 30 -14.82 8.68 3.20
CA CYS A 30 -15.36 8.96 1.89
C CYS A 30 -15.14 7.78 0.95
N LEU A 31 -16.03 7.63 -0.01
CA LEU A 31 -15.88 6.74 -1.14
C LEU A 31 -15.45 7.58 -2.34
N VAL A 32 -14.35 7.23 -2.94
CA VAL A 32 -13.85 7.91 -4.13
C VAL A 32 -13.95 6.96 -5.31
N GLU A 33 -14.68 7.37 -6.33
CA GLU A 33 -14.76 6.66 -7.61
C GLU A 33 -13.81 7.32 -8.61
N PHE A 34 -13.06 6.50 -9.31
CA PHE A 34 -12.18 6.96 -10.38
C PHE A 34 -11.97 5.86 -11.43
N SER A 35 -11.67 6.29 -12.65
CA SER A 35 -11.33 5.39 -13.74
C SER A 35 -9.80 5.28 -13.81
N PRO A 36 -9.23 4.09 -13.64
CA PRO A 36 -7.79 3.92 -13.73
C PRO A 36 -7.31 4.15 -15.16
N ALA A 37 -6.25 4.93 -15.33
CA ALA A 37 -5.61 5.15 -16.62
C ALA A 37 -4.78 3.93 -17.06
N VAL A 38 -4.15 3.25 -16.10
CA VAL A 38 -3.41 2.02 -16.31
C VAL A 38 -3.76 1.02 -15.22
N GLN A 39 -3.96 -0.22 -15.63
CA GLN A 39 -4.15 -1.36 -14.73
C GLN A 39 -3.16 -2.45 -15.08
N GLY A 40 -2.67 -3.15 -14.10
CA GLY A 40 -1.74 -4.26 -14.30
C GLY A 40 -1.57 -5.12 -13.06
N ASP A 41 -0.99 -6.26 -13.27
CA ASP A 41 -0.64 -7.25 -12.24
C ASP A 41 0.87 -7.23 -11.87
N ASP A 42 1.62 -6.33 -12.47
CA ASP A 42 3.01 -6.06 -12.11
C ASP A 42 3.14 -4.73 -11.36
N LEU A 43 3.22 -4.82 -10.05
CA LEU A 43 3.35 -3.66 -9.17
C LEU A 43 4.63 -2.87 -9.43
N SER A 44 5.74 -3.55 -9.73
CA SER A 44 7.02 -2.89 -10.01
C SER A 44 6.93 -2.00 -11.26
N CYS A 45 6.27 -2.49 -12.30
CA CYS A 45 6.01 -1.70 -13.51
C CYS A 45 5.17 -0.45 -13.22
N LEU A 46 4.12 -0.58 -12.41
CA LEU A 46 3.28 0.55 -12.02
C LEU A 46 4.04 1.59 -11.18
N ILE A 47 4.93 1.15 -10.30
CA ILE A 47 5.81 2.03 -9.51
C ILE A 47 6.77 2.79 -10.44
N GLU A 48 7.40 2.11 -11.39
CA GLU A 48 8.28 2.76 -12.37
C GLU A 48 7.53 3.79 -13.26
N LEU A 49 6.30 3.49 -13.65
CA LEU A 49 5.44 4.45 -14.32
C LEU A 49 5.16 5.69 -13.47
N ALA A 50 4.90 5.51 -12.17
CA ALA A 50 4.70 6.63 -11.25
C ALA A 50 5.99 7.46 -11.08
N ILE A 51 7.16 6.82 -10.98
CA ILE A 51 8.47 7.48 -10.91
C ILE A 51 8.72 8.30 -12.18
N SER A 52 8.33 7.78 -13.34
CA SER A 52 8.45 8.50 -14.62
C SER A 52 7.45 9.66 -14.77
N GLY A 53 6.55 9.87 -13.80
CA GLY A 53 5.57 10.95 -13.84
C GLY A 53 4.26 10.60 -14.54
N ALA A 54 3.98 9.33 -14.83
CA ALA A 54 2.76 8.91 -15.52
C ALA A 54 1.50 9.07 -14.67
N GLY A 55 1.62 9.20 -13.34
CA GLY A 55 0.44 9.39 -12.49
C GLY A 55 0.66 9.01 -11.03
N ILE A 56 -0.44 8.69 -10.35
CA ILE A 56 -0.46 8.29 -8.93
C ILE A 56 -0.67 6.79 -8.84
N VAL A 57 0.23 6.08 -8.17
CA VAL A 57 0.10 4.66 -7.89
C VAL A 57 -0.42 4.42 -6.47
N LEU A 58 -1.33 3.47 -6.32
CA LEU A 58 -1.67 2.88 -5.03
C LEU A 58 -0.78 1.67 -4.81
N ALA A 59 0.08 1.73 -3.82
CA ALA A 59 1.04 0.68 -3.55
C ALA A 59 1.22 0.47 -2.03
N PRO A 60 1.62 -0.74 -1.60
CA PRO A 60 2.02 -0.96 -0.22
C PRO A 60 3.24 -0.10 0.13
N ASP A 61 3.33 0.37 1.37
CA ASP A 61 4.42 1.22 1.86
C ASP A 61 5.80 0.57 1.70
N PHE A 62 5.91 -0.72 1.98
CA PHE A 62 7.16 -1.47 1.83
C PHE A 62 7.68 -1.51 0.39
N ALA A 63 6.79 -1.46 -0.61
CA ALA A 63 7.18 -1.51 -2.03
C ALA A 63 7.70 -0.17 -2.57
N VAL A 64 7.36 0.94 -1.92
CA VAL A 64 7.70 2.30 -2.38
C VAL A 64 8.65 3.04 -1.42
N ARG A 65 9.00 2.41 -0.30
CA ARG A 65 9.80 3.03 0.77
C ARG A 65 11.10 3.65 0.25
N ASP A 66 11.88 2.90 -0.51
CA ASP A 66 13.17 3.36 -1.02
C ASP A 66 13.01 4.53 -2.00
N ALA A 67 11.99 4.49 -2.85
CA ALA A 67 11.69 5.57 -3.80
C ALA A 67 11.21 6.85 -3.08
N VAL A 68 10.46 6.70 -1.99
CA VAL A 68 10.03 7.84 -1.17
C VAL A 68 11.23 8.43 -0.41
N HIS A 69 12.08 7.60 0.20
CA HIS A 69 13.31 8.07 0.87
C HIS A 69 14.28 8.73 -0.12
N ALA A 70 14.40 8.23 -1.34
CA ALA A 70 15.21 8.83 -2.39
C ALA A 70 14.60 10.13 -2.98
N GLY A 71 13.35 10.45 -2.63
CA GLY A 71 12.64 11.63 -3.15
C GLY A 71 12.14 11.49 -4.60
N THR A 72 12.22 10.29 -5.19
CA THR A 72 11.73 10.02 -6.54
C THR A 72 10.22 9.80 -6.58
N LEU A 73 9.63 9.45 -5.44
CA LEU A 73 8.19 9.44 -5.19
C LEU A 73 7.84 10.32 -4.01
N GLN A 74 6.62 10.86 -4.03
CA GLN A 74 6.06 11.62 -2.91
C GLN A 74 4.76 10.98 -2.44
N ARG A 75 4.62 10.82 -1.13
CA ARG A 75 3.33 10.43 -0.54
C ARG A 75 2.32 11.56 -0.73
N ARG A 76 1.19 11.25 -1.31
CA ARG A 76 0.05 12.17 -1.45
C ARG A 76 -1.04 11.82 -0.44
N LEU A 77 -1.74 12.83 0.05
CA LEU A 77 -2.82 12.68 1.03
C LEU A 77 -2.37 11.93 2.30
N PRO A 78 -1.32 12.37 2.99
CA PRO A 78 -0.75 11.63 4.13
C PRO A 78 -1.75 11.45 5.28
N GLN A 79 -2.76 12.31 5.40
CA GLN A 79 -3.81 12.21 6.42
C GLN A 79 -4.89 11.17 6.08
N TRP A 80 -4.90 10.64 4.86
CA TRP A 80 -5.90 9.70 4.41
C TRP A 80 -5.32 8.29 4.30
N GLN A 81 -6.10 7.33 4.74
CA GLN A 81 -5.76 5.92 4.68
C GLN A 81 -6.78 5.19 3.81
N LEU A 82 -6.31 4.36 2.91
CA LEU A 82 -7.18 3.46 2.15
C LEU A 82 -7.61 2.32 3.07
N GLN A 83 -8.92 2.07 3.11
CA GLN A 83 -9.49 0.94 3.86
C GLN A 83 -9.89 -0.16 2.89
N LEU A 84 -9.02 -1.14 2.71
CA LEU A 84 -9.35 -2.33 1.92
C LEU A 84 -10.11 -3.34 2.80
N PRO A 85 -11.00 -4.17 2.20
CA PRO A 85 -11.71 -5.23 2.92
C PRO A 85 -10.76 -6.22 3.60
N GLU A 86 -9.63 -6.49 2.99
CA GLU A 86 -8.57 -7.37 3.48
C GLU A 86 -7.76 -6.75 4.62
N GLY A 87 -7.97 -5.47 4.92
CA GLY A 87 -7.23 -4.71 5.91
C GLY A 87 -5.84 -4.29 5.44
N ASN A 88 -5.06 -3.76 6.38
CA ASN A 88 -3.69 -3.28 6.14
C ASN A 88 -2.64 -4.21 6.77
N THR A 89 -2.96 -5.48 6.95
CA THR A 89 -2.10 -6.46 7.61
C THR A 89 -1.50 -7.42 6.60
N LEU A 90 -0.20 -7.59 6.66
CA LEU A 90 0.50 -8.62 5.90
C LEU A 90 0.50 -9.92 6.71
N TYR A 91 0.04 -11.00 6.12
CA TYR A 91 -0.03 -12.32 6.76
C TYR A 91 1.02 -13.25 6.19
N ALA A 92 1.77 -13.91 7.06
CA ALA A 92 2.60 -15.05 6.68
C ALA A 92 1.80 -16.34 6.93
N LEU A 93 1.55 -17.10 5.87
CA LEU A 93 0.83 -18.38 5.95
C LEU A 93 1.85 -19.51 5.91
N THR A 94 1.84 -20.33 6.95
CA THR A 94 2.70 -21.52 7.06
C THR A 94 1.87 -22.75 7.42
N LEU A 95 2.44 -23.93 7.21
CA LEU A 95 1.88 -25.14 7.79
C LEU A 95 1.84 -25.03 9.33
N PRO A 96 0.94 -25.79 10.01
CA PRO A 96 0.92 -25.83 11.46
C PRO A 96 2.31 -26.04 12.05
N ALA A 97 2.62 -25.44 13.20
CA ALA A 97 3.96 -25.37 13.80
C ALA A 97 4.70 -26.72 13.90
N ARG A 98 3.95 -27.81 14.08
CA ARG A 98 4.52 -29.20 14.10
C ARG A 98 5.01 -29.70 12.74
N LEU A 99 4.55 -29.06 11.65
CA LEU A 99 4.89 -29.42 10.26
C LEU A 99 5.75 -28.35 9.58
N ALA A 100 5.82 -27.16 10.16
CA ALA A 100 6.65 -26.08 9.63
C ALA A 100 8.11 -26.33 9.97
N GLY A 101 8.98 -26.37 8.96
CA GLY A 101 10.42 -26.47 9.14
C GLY A 101 11.01 -25.26 9.87
N ASN A 102 12.19 -25.46 10.48
CA ASN A 102 12.89 -24.36 11.15
C ASN A 102 13.19 -23.18 10.21
N ALA A 103 13.54 -23.45 8.95
CA ALA A 103 13.79 -22.42 7.94
C ALA A 103 12.57 -21.50 7.70
N ALA A 104 11.36 -22.06 7.64
CA ALA A 104 10.15 -21.26 7.47
C ALA A 104 9.90 -20.32 8.67
N ARG A 105 10.12 -20.82 9.89
CA ARG A 105 9.99 -20.01 11.12
C ARG A 105 11.03 -18.90 11.19
N GLU A 106 12.28 -19.20 10.83
CA GLU A 106 13.35 -18.19 10.80
C GLU A 106 13.10 -17.12 9.73
N LEU A 107 12.59 -17.52 8.55
CA LEU A 107 12.22 -16.57 7.51
C LEU A 107 11.11 -15.63 7.99
N VAL A 108 10.05 -16.16 8.61
CA VAL A 108 8.96 -15.31 9.15
C VAL A 108 9.50 -14.34 10.19
N ARG A 109 10.35 -14.81 11.12
CA ARG A 109 10.98 -13.96 12.13
C ARG A 109 11.85 -12.87 11.49
N PHE A 110 12.67 -13.22 10.50
CA PHE A 110 13.50 -12.27 9.77
C PHE A 110 12.63 -11.18 9.10
N VAL A 111 11.59 -11.58 8.35
CA VAL A 111 10.69 -10.63 7.69
C VAL A 111 10.00 -9.72 8.70
N GLN A 112 9.55 -10.24 9.84
CA GLN A 112 8.94 -9.43 10.91
C GLN A 112 9.90 -8.36 11.45
N THR A 113 11.22 -8.66 11.53
CA THR A 113 12.21 -7.68 11.96
C THR A 113 12.50 -6.61 10.91
N GLN A 114 12.30 -6.93 9.62
CA GLN A 114 12.52 -5.99 8.50
C GLN A 114 11.32 -5.09 8.21
N LEU A 115 10.11 -5.57 8.51
CA LEU A 115 8.86 -4.85 8.31
C LEU A 115 8.46 -4.06 9.56
N THR A 116 9.38 -3.40 10.22
CA THR A 116 9.03 -2.41 11.25
C THR A 116 8.18 -1.32 10.62
N PRO A 117 7.03 -0.95 11.21
CA PRO A 117 6.27 0.19 10.73
C PRO A 117 7.19 1.41 10.65
N VAL A 118 7.19 2.08 9.49
CA VAL A 118 7.83 3.39 9.39
C VAL A 118 7.03 4.29 10.32
N PRO A 119 7.66 4.95 11.32
CA PRO A 119 6.97 5.97 12.08
C PRO A 119 6.40 6.98 11.09
N ASP A 120 5.15 7.37 11.26
CA ASP A 120 4.61 8.53 10.55
C ASP A 120 5.52 9.70 10.93
N GLU A 121 6.44 10.05 10.06
CA GLU A 121 7.17 11.30 10.20
C GLU A 121 6.16 12.43 10.01
N ASP A 122 5.93 13.13 11.09
CA ASP A 122 5.15 14.36 11.15
C ASP A 122 5.63 15.43 10.13
#